data_e2f94fac42404f88e9e38be6e399c1b7
#
_entry.id   e2f94fac42404f88e9e38be6e399c1b7
#
_cell.length_a   1.000
_cell.length_b   1.000
_cell.length_c   1.000
_cell.angle_alpha   90.00
_cell.angle_beta   90.00
_cell.angle_gamma   90.00
#
_symmetry.space_group_name_H-M   'P 1'
#
loop_
_entity.id
_entity.type
_entity.pdbx_description
1 polymer ?
#
loop_
_entity_poly.entity_id
_entity_poly.type
_entity_poly.pdbx_seq_one_letter_code
_entity_poly.pdbx_strand_id
1 'polypeptide(L)'
;MPDIRPEREVRMLSTIRSASVMGSQGASVHVEVHIGVGLPTFTILGRPDDTCRESRDRIRTAVLSSGFHWPSHRITVNLAPSTHRKTGTALDAAMAVAILVADGQIPPEVVDGLALIGELGLDGRLRPVSGVAPMVMSLVHDTDGDLDDDRPFMSPLRGVVVPVGNVDEARIAKPPSLRSVRTLRELVECLVGCEPWPDLPPPATPRALAPLPDLADVRGQDAARLGLELSAAGGHHVLLVGPPGSGKTMLARRLPGLLPPLDDATSLDATLVRSAAGEKLSGDGLVTVPPFRMPHHSASTISIIGGGSSSLRPGEVSLAHGGVLFLDELGEFAPSTLDALRQPLESGRIRIDRANTRLELPARFTLVAATNPCPCGGGAPGSCECDETALSKYRRRFSGPFMDRFDVRVLVHRPRVDDLLGEKAGESTAVVRERVMRARAVALERQGSLNAFLTGDELDRFAPVNERGMALLRAELEAGRLTGRGLHRIRRVARTIADRESESERIDEFHVAAALALRARIAPRRGDDVRRVT
;
A
#
# COMPACT_ATOMS: atom_id res chain seq x y z
N MET A 1 54.72 43.27 7.08
CA MET A 1 54.55 42.08 6.22
C MET A 1 53.07 41.80 6.13
N PRO A 2 52.43 41.83 4.98
CA PRO A 2 51.03 41.51 4.85
C PRO A 2 50.83 40.00 4.95
N ASP A 3 49.90 39.61 5.78
CA ASP A 3 49.44 38.25 6.02
C ASP A 3 48.75 37.75 4.75
N ILE A 4 49.45 36.98 3.95
CA ILE A 4 48.92 36.31 2.74
C ILE A 4 48.16 35.10 3.27
N ARG A 5 46.84 35.28 3.53
CA ARG A 5 45.94 34.13 3.64
C ARG A 5 45.96 33.40 2.32
N PRO A 6 46.15 32.06 2.29
CA PRO A 6 46.13 31.33 1.03
C PRO A 6 44.74 31.58 0.38
N GLU A 7 44.73 31.97 -0.90
CA GLU A 7 43.54 32.05 -1.72
C GLU A 7 42.83 30.71 -1.62
N ARG A 8 41.62 30.71 -1.05
CA ARG A 8 40.75 29.52 -1.07
C ARG A 8 40.53 29.16 -2.53
N GLU A 9 41.05 28.00 -2.95
CA GLU A 9 40.66 27.39 -4.22
C GLU A 9 39.16 27.19 -4.21
N VAL A 10 38.42 28.12 -4.78
CA VAL A 10 36.95 27.99 -4.92
C VAL A 10 36.72 26.97 -6.01
N ARG A 11 36.41 25.74 -5.60
CA ARG A 11 35.95 24.73 -6.54
C ARG A 11 34.53 25.11 -6.96
N MET A 12 34.38 25.61 -8.18
CA MET A 12 33.13 26.11 -8.73
C MET A 12 32.04 25.02 -8.91
N LEU A 13 32.33 23.74 -8.67
CA LEU A 13 31.42 22.61 -8.91
C LEU A 13 31.49 21.58 -7.77
N SER A 14 30.34 21.10 -7.34
CA SER A 14 30.19 19.96 -6.42
C SER A 14 29.03 19.06 -6.81
N THR A 15 29.12 17.78 -6.48
CA THR A 15 28.02 16.82 -6.70
C THR A 15 27.84 15.97 -5.44
N ILE A 16 26.61 15.89 -4.96
CA ILE A 16 26.22 15.06 -3.79
C ILE A 16 25.04 14.16 -4.17
N ARG A 17 25.10 12.90 -3.73
CA ARG A 17 23.98 11.97 -3.89
C ARG A 17 22.86 12.28 -2.91
N SER A 18 21.63 12.12 -3.39
CA SER A 18 20.42 12.14 -2.61
C SER A 18 19.36 11.26 -3.29
N ALA A 19 18.13 11.29 -2.83
CA ALA A 19 17.03 10.60 -3.48
C ALA A 19 15.72 11.35 -3.30
N SER A 20 14.77 11.10 -4.19
CA SER A 20 13.38 11.54 -4.09
C SER A 20 12.44 10.34 -4.12
N VAL A 21 11.21 10.51 -3.62
CA VAL A 21 10.19 9.47 -3.67
C VAL A 21 9.18 9.76 -4.78
N MET A 22 8.75 8.71 -5.47
CA MET A 22 7.72 8.76 -6.49
C MET A 22 6.77 7.57 -6.32
N GLY A 23 5.58 7.83 -5.82
CA GLY A 23 4.67 6.75 -5.43
C GLY A 23 5.20 5.94 -4.25
N SER A 24 5.54 4.68 -4.47
CA SER A 24 6.21 3.80 -3.49
C SER A 24 7.66 3.48 -3.85
N GLN A 25 8.19 4.09 -4.90
CA GLN A 25 9.54 3.86 -5.39
C GLN A 25 10.43 5.05 -5.07
N GLY A 26 11.69 4.78 -4.74
CA GLY A 26 12.73 5.77 -4.66
C GLY A 26 13.34 6.03 -6.05
N ALA A 27 13.91 7.20 -6.21
CA ALA A 27 14.70 7.57 -7.39
C ALA A 27 15.95 8.31 -6.90
N SER A 28 17.11 7.81 -7.27
CA SER A 28 18.40 8.46 -7.01
C SER A 28 18.45 9.83 -7.67
N VAL A 29 19.03 10.80 -6.98
CA VAL A 29 19.17 12.18 -7.44
C VAL A 29 20.61 12.64 -7.17
N HIS A 30 21.27 13.13 -8.22
CA HIS A 30 22.54 13.84 -8.10
C HIS A 30 22.28 15.32 -7.98
N VAL A 31 22.66 15.89 -6.85
CA VAL A 31 22.56 17.33 -6.58
C VAL A 31 23.89 17.96 -7.00
N GLU A 32 23.89 18.58 -8.17
CA GLU A 32 25.05 19.27 -8.73
C GLU A 32 24.91 20.77 -8.46
N VAL A 33 25.92 21.38 -7.86
CA VAL A 33 25.93 22.80 -7.55
C VAL A 33 27.12 23.47 -8.24
N HIS A 34 26.84 24.53 -8.98
CA HIS A 34 27.83 25.40 -9.58
C HIS A 34 27.71 26.83 -9.04
N ILE A 35 28.83 27.38 -8.54
CA ILE A 35 28.95 28.76 -8.11
C ILE A 35 29.73 29.52 -9.18
N GLY A 36 29.05 30.42 -9.90
CA GLY A 36 29.65 31.17 -11.02
C GLY A 36 29.73 32.67 -10.73
N VAL A 37 30.59 33.35 -11.51
CA VAL A 37 30.75 34.81 -11.45
C VAL A 37 29.44 35.49 -11.89
N GLY A 38 29.04 36.57 -11.22
CA GLY A 38 27.89 37.40 -11.59
C GLY A 38 27.02 37.83 -10.41
N LEU A 39 25.93 38.51 -10.70
CA LEU A 39 24.98 38.98 -9.67
C LEU A 39 24.41 37.80 -8.86
N PRO A 40 24.24 37.96 -7.53
CA PRO A 40 23.71 36.94 -6.68
C PRO A 40 22.32 36.48 -7.15
N THR A 41 22.26 35.26 -7.67
CA THR A 41 21.01 34.58 -8.08
C THR A 41 21.03 33.13 -7.62
N PHE A 42 19.87 32.55 -7.43
CA PHE A 42 19.71 31.14 -7.09
C PHE A 42 18.71 30.49 -8.06
N THR A 43 19.16 29.47 -8.76
CA THR A 43 18.34 28.78 -9.77
C THR A 43 18.40 27.29 -9.55
N ILE A 44 17.24 26.60 -9.57
CA ILE A 44 17.16 25.14 -9.52
C ILE A 44 16.68 24.62 -10.88
N LEU A 45 17.48 23.73 -11.47
CA LEU A 45 17.21 23.00 -12.71
C LEU A 45 16.87 21.52 -12.41
N GLY A 46 16.44 20.76 -13.43
CA GLY A 46 16.17 19.32 -13.28
C GLY A 46 14.74 18.99 -12.85
N ARG A 47 13.76 19.82 -13.25
CA ARG A 47 12.31 19.63 -13.04
C ARG A 47 11.89 19.57 -11.56
N PRO A 48 12.30 20.55 -10.72
CA PRO A 48 11.82 20.62 -9.33
C PRO A 48 10.31 20.87 -9.29
N ASP A 49 9.64 20.36 -8.25
CA ASP A 49 8.28 20.79 -7.88
C ASP A 49 8.30 22.15 -7.17
N ASP A 50 7.13 22.66 -6.79
CA ASP A 50 7.04 23.95 -6.13
C ASP A 50 7.70 23.92 -4.74
N THR A 51 7.61 22.80 -4.02
CA THR A 51 8.24 22.58 -2.71
C THR A 51 9.78 22.64 -2.81
N CYS A 52 10.35 22.00 -3.85
CA CYS A 52 11.79 22.12 -4.14
C CYS A 52 12.19 23.55 -4.52
N ARG A 53 11.32 24.32 -5.19
CA ARG A 53 11.63 25.73 -5.53
C ARG A 53 11.66 26.62 -4.29
N GLU A 54 10.83 26.35 -3.31
CA GLU A 54 10.81 27.04 -2.01
C GLU A 54 12.02 26.69 -1.14
N SER A 55 12.78 25.64 -1.45
CA SER A 55 13.98 25.23 -0.69
C SER A 55 15.04 26.31 -0.61
N ARG A 56 15.08 27.24 -1.58
CA ARG A 56 16.05 28.34 -1.59
C ARG A 56 16.09 29.10 -0.25
N ASP A 57 14.95 29.59 0.18
CA ASP A 57 14.88 30.44 1.36
C ASP A 57 15.10 29.64 2.65
N ARG A 58 14.64 28.36 2.67
CA ARG A 58 14.93 27.44 3.77
C ARG A 58 16.43 27.15 3.89
N ILE A 59 17.07 26.75 2.80
CA ILE A 59 18.49 26.38 2.79
C ILE A 59 19.35 27.60 3.15
N ARG A 60 19.08 28.76 2.55
CA ARG A 60 19.83 29.98 2.87
C ARG A 60 19.76 30.32 4.35
N THR A 61 18.54 30.33 4.91
CA THR A 61 18.34 30.65 6.33
C THR A 61 19.00 29.60 7.22
N ALA A 62 18.85 28.32 6.90
CA ALA A 62 19.46 27.22 7.65
C ALA A 62 21.00 27.30 7.66
N VAL A 63 21.62 27.59 6.53
CA VAL A 63 23.09 27.77 6.40
C VAL A 63 23.56 28.93 7.30
N LEU A 64 22.90 30.08 7.23
CA LEU A 64 23.24 31.25 8.06
C LEU A 64 23.01 30.98 9.54
N SER A 65 21.87 30.38 9.93
CA SER A 65 21.54 30.04 11.32
C SER A 65 22.49 28.99 11.88
N SER A 66 23.10 28.15 11.03
CA SER A 66 24.12 27.18 11.42
C SER A 66 25.51 27.79 11.54
N GLY A 67 25.70 29.09 11.26
CA GLY A 67 26.96 29.81 11.39
C GLY A 67 27.88 29.68 10.19
N PHE A 68 27.37 29.20 9.05
CA PHE A 68 28.12 29.13 7.79
C PHE A 68 27.85 30.38 6.93
N HIS A 69 28.75 30.60 5.98
CA HIS A 69 28.65 31.71 5.03
C HIS A 69 27.73 31.34 3.85
N TRP A 70 26.90 32.28 3.39
CA TRP A 70 26.14 32.13 2.16
C TRP A 70 26.85 32.82 1.01
N PRO A 71 27.13 32.10 -0.12
CA PRO A 71 27.86 32.70 -1.25
C PRO A 71 27.15 33.91 -1.84
N SER A 72 27.89 35.00 -2.06
CA SER A 72 27.38 36.24 -2.69
C SER A 72 27.51 36.23 -4.23
N HIS A 73 27.53 35.03 -4.82
CA HIS A 73 27.69 34.78 -6.25
C HIS A 73 26.45 34.12 -6.85
N ARG A 74 26.48 33.86 -8.17
CA ARG A 74 25.42 33.12 -8.85
C ARG A 74 25.50 31.64 -8.50
N ILE A 75 24.46 31.10 -7.87
CA ILE A 75 24.32 29.67 -7.51
C ILE A 75 23.35 29.01 -8.49
N THR A 76 23.81 27.96 -9.15
CA THR A 76 22.95 27.09 -9.98
C THR A 76 22.98 25.69 -9.40
N VAL A 77 21.82 25.17 -9.03
CA VAL A 77 21.62 23.78 -8.59
C VAL A 77 20.97 23.00 -9.72
N ASN A 78 21.55 21.88 -10.12
CA ASN A 78 20.96 20.97 -11.07
C ASN A 78 20.63 19.65 -10.38
N LEU A 79 19.38 19.19 -10.50
CA LEU A 79 18.90 17.93 -9.93
C LEU A 79 18.84 16.87 -11.04
N ALA A 80 19.91 16.11 -11.20
CA ALA A 80 20.04 15.09 -12.24
C ALA A 80 19.52 13.71 -11.75
N PRO A 81 18.99 12.84 -12.64
CA PRO A 81 18.67 13.08 -14.05
C PRO A 81 17.36 13.89 -14.20
N SER A 82 17.17 14.60 -15.31
CA SER A 82 15.96 15.40 -15.57
C SER A 82 14.77 14.57 -16.09
N THR A 83 14.90 13.24 -16.17
CA THR A 83 13.88 12.32 -16.68
C THR A 83 12.61 12.31 -15.84
N HIS A 84 12.72 12.49 -14.52
CA HIS A 84 11.57 12.52 -13.61
C HIS A 84 11.52 13.82 -12.79
N ARG A 85 10.30 14.18 -12.32
CA ARG A 85 10.10 15.35 -11.47
C ARG A 85 10.58 15.04 -10.04
N LYS A 86 11.38 15.93 -9.46
CA LYS A 86 11.81 15.85 -8.06
C LYS A 86 10.77 16.50 -7.18
N THR A 87 10.39 15.80 -6.12
CA THR A 87 9.29 16.22 -5.24
C THR A 87 9.74 16.25 -3.79
N GLY A 88 9.20 17.23 -3.04
CA GLY A 88 9.38 17.33 -1.60
C GLY A 88 10.66 18.02 -1.16
N THR A 89 10.94 17.91 0.14
CA THR A 89 12.00 18.65 0.84
C THR A 89 13.22 17.77 1.19
N ALA A 90 13.21 16.50 0.80
CA ALA A 90 14.25 15.53 1.15
C ALA A 90 15.66 15.89 0.63
N LEU A 91 15.73 16.76 -0.38
CA LEU A 91 16.97 17.18 -1.03
C LEU A 91 17.65 18.38 -0.34
N ASP A 92 17.01 19.03 0.65
CA ASP A 92 17.50 20.26 1.27
C ASP A 92 18.90 20.08 1.89
N ALA A 93 19.12 18.99 2.62
CA ALA A 93 20.42 18.69 3.25
C ALA A 93 21.52 18.53 2.20
N ALA A 94 21.25 17.79 1.13
CA ALA A 94 22.20 17.58 0.04
C ALA A 94 22.51 18.88 -0.70
N MET A 95 21.50 19.72 -0.97
CA MET A 95 21.71 21.03 -1.61
C MET A 95 22.54 21.96 -0.73
N ALA A 96 22.26 22.01 0.58
CA ALA A 96 23.00 22.85 1.52
C ALA A 96 24.48 22.46 1.56
N VAL A 97 24.77 21.18 1.76
CA VAL A 97 26.15 20.69 1.83
C VAL A 97 26.86 20.86 0.48
N ALA A 98 26.17 20.62 -0.64
CA ALA A 98 26.75 20.84 -1.96
C ALA A 98 27.14 22.31 -2.20
N ILE A 99 26.33 23.28 -1.70
CA ILE A 99 26.65 24.71 -1.75
C ILE A 99 27.89 25.00 -0.91
N LEU A 100 27.98 24.46 0.31
CA LEU A 100 29.15 24.67 1.19
C LEU A 100 30.43 24.05 0.63
N VAL A 101 30.33 22.90 -0.05
CA VAL A 101 31.46 22.28 -0.77
C VAL A 101 31.90 23.14 -1.96
N ALA A 102 30.94 23.58 -2.79
CA ALA A 102 31.26 24.42 -3.97
C ALA A 102 31.85 25.79 -3.57
N ASP A 103 31.46 26.32 -2.39
CA ASP A 103 32.01 27.57 -1.82
C ASP A 103 33.37 27.37 -1.10
N GLY A 104 33.90 26.13 -1.07
CA GLY A 104 35.15 25.80 -0.40
C GLY A 104 35.10 25.83 1.13
N GLN A 105 33.95 25.82 1.73
CA GLN A 105 33.79 25.74 3.20
C GLN A 105 33.94 24.30 3.72
N ILE A 106 33.68 23.30 2.88
CA ILE A 106 33.80 21.87 3.17
C ILE A 106 34.68 21.22 2.09
N PRO A 107 35.70 20.41 2.46
CA PRO A 107 36.49 19.65 1.49
C PRO A 107 35.62 18.63 0.74
N PRO A 108 35.72 18.46 -0.59
CA PRO A 108 34.86 17.57 -1.33
C PRO A 108 35.10 16.07 -1.02
N GLU A 109 36.28 15.72 -0.55
CA GLU A 109 36.67 14.35 -0.23
C GLU A 109 35.84 13.75 0.93
N VAL A 110 35.35 14.61 1.85
CA VAL A 110 34.59 14.14 3.03
C VAL A 110 33.18 13.76 2.71
N VAL A 111 32.63 14.21 1.57
CA VAL A 111 31.28 13.89 1.10
C VAL A 111 31.25 12.79 0.04
N ASP A 112 32.43 12.39 -0.45
CA ASP A 112 32.53 11.40 -1.52
C ASP A 112 31.93 10.05 -1.08
N GLY A 113 31.10 9.47 -1.94
CA GLY A 113 30.39 8.21 -1.66
C GLY A 113 29.28 8.31 -0.60
N LEU A 114 28.97 9.50 -0.07
CA LEU A 114 27.86 9.68 0.86
C LEU A 114 26.60 10.16 0.12
N ALA A 115 25.44 9.69 0.60
CA ALA A 115 24.14 10.22 0.21
C ALA A 115 23.49 10.94 1.40
N LEU A 116 22.90 12.11 1.15
CA LEU A 116 22.30 12.94 2.18
C LEU A 116 20.80 13.09 1.91
N ILE A 117 19.97 12.76 2.91
CA ILE A 117 18.50 12.89 2.85
C ILE A 117 18.03 13.67 4.07
N GLY A 118 17.18 14.69 3.87
CA GLY A 118 16.57 15.41 4.98
C GLY A 118 16.09 16.79 4.62
N GLU A 119 15.02 17.24 5.27
CA GLU A 119 14.50 18.60 5.20
C GLU A 119 15.27 19.50 6.16
N LEU A 120 15.53 20.74 5.76
CA LEU A 120 16.12 21.77 6.64
C LEU A 120 15.04 22.69 7.22
N GLY A 121 15.00 22.81 8.53
CA GLY A 121 14.30 23.89 9.20
C GLY A 121 15.07 25.21 9.10
N LEU A 122 14.39 26.34 9.23
CA LEU A 122 15.03 27.69 9.23
C LEU A 122 16.08 27.85 10.36
N ASP A 123 15.95 27.07 11.41
CA ASP A 123 16.85 27.00 12.56
C ASP A 123 18.07 26.09 12.35
N GLY A 124 18.22 25.53 11.15
CA GLY A 124 19.28 24.60 10.79
C GLY A 124 19.07 23.16 11.28
N ARG A 125 17.90 22.82 11.85
CA ARG A 125 17.59 21.43 12.23
C ARG A 125 17.26 20.58 11.02
N LEU A 126 17.77 19.34 11.00
CA LEU A 126 17.33 18.32 10.05
C LEU A 126 16.01 17.70 10.55
N ARG A 127 14.99 17.84 9.73
CA ARG A 127 13.64 17.32 9.99
C ARG A 127 13.40 16.01 9.24
N PRO A 128 12.66 15.07 9.86
CA PRO A 128 12.25 13.84 9.19
C PRO A 128 11.43 14.11 7.93
N VAL A 129 11.63 13.27 6.93
CA VAL A 129 10.88 13.29 5.66
C VAL A 129 10.16 11.96 5.44
N SER A 130 9.12 11.96 4.60
CA SER A 130 8.39 10.75 4.23
C SER A 130 9.08 10.02 3.09
N GLY A 131 9.00 8.69 3.08
CA GLY A 131 9.51 7.88 1.98
C GLY A 131 11.00 7.59 2.04
N VAL A 132 11.60 7.61 3.23
CA VAL A 132 13.03 7.35 3.38
C VAL A 132 13.40 5.90 3.04
N ALA A 133 12.54 4.92 3.37
CA ALA A 133 12.82 3.52 3.02
C ALA A 133 12.97 3.32 1.50
N PRO A 134 12.02 3.72 0.63
CA PRO A 134 12.21 3.62 -0.82
C PRO A 134 13.37 4.50 -1.34
N MET A 135 13.63 5.68 -0.76
CA MET A 135 14.75 6.52 -1.16
C MET A 135 16.11 5.82 -0.92
N VAL A 136 16.33 5.30 0.29
CA VAL A 136 17.56 4.58 0.63
C VAL A 136 17.68 3.29 -0.19
N MET A 137 16.56 2.58 -0.42
CA MET A 137 16.53 1.38 -1.25
C MET A 137 17.03 1.69 -2.68
N SER A 138 16.59 2.80 -3.29
CA SER A 138 17.05 3.17 -4.63
C SER A 138 18.54 3.51 -4.66
N LEU A 139 19.06 4.14 -3.61
CA LEU A 139 20.49 4.46 -3.51
C LEU A 139 21.37 3.22 -3.38
N VAL A 140 20.90 2.19 -2.65
CA VAL A 140 21.60 0.91 -2.49
C VAL A 140 21.61 0.13 -3.81
N HIS A 141 20.47 0.05 -4.50
CA HIS A 141 20.38 -0.70 -5.77
C HIS A 141 21.06 0.00 -6.95
N ASP A 142 21.18 1.34 -6.93
CA ASP A 142 21.87 2.11 -7.99
C ASP A 142 23.38 1.79 -8.04
N THR A 143 23.92 1.15 -6.98
CA THR A 143 25.32 0.71 -6.92
C THR A 143 25.53 -0.69 -7.49
N ASP A 144 24.44 -1.50 -7.62
CA ASP A 144 24.55 -2.92 -7.97
C ASP A 144 24.40 -3.22 -9.47
N GLY A 145 23.94 -2.28 -10.31
CA GLY A 145 23.44 -2.69 -11.61
C GLY A 145 23.72 -1.88 -12.86
N ASP A 146 23.98 -0.60 -12.81
CA ASP A 146 24.17 0.19 -14.03
C ASP A 146 25.39 1.13 -13.90
N LEU A 147 26.57 0.58 -14.17
CA LEU A 147 27.71 1.36 -14.66
C LEU A 147 27.34 1.80 -16.09
N ASP A 148 26.42 2.74 -16.21
CA ASP A 148 26.26 3.48 -17.44
C ASP A 148 27.62 4.13 -17.72
N ASP A 149 28.26 3.76 -18.81
CA ASP A 149 29.60 4.18 -19.24
C ASP A 149 29.77 5.72 -19.30
N ASP A 150 28.67 6.47 -19.22
CA ASP A 150 28.61 7.93 -19.22
C ASP A 150 28.70 8.58 -17.80
N ARG A 151 28.95 7.81 -16.72
CA ARG A 151 29.07 8.34 -15.34
C ARG A 151 30.45 8.09 -14.71
N PRO A 152 31.55 8.64 -15.27
CA PRO A 152 32.93 8.23 -14.92
C PRO A 152 33.47 8.75 -13.58
N PHE A 153 32.70 9.46 -12.74
CA PHE A 153 33.24 10.22 -11.61
C PHE A 153 32.60 10.05 -10.24
N MET A 154 31.77 9.04 -10.01
CA MET A 154 31.19 8.87 -8.68
C MET A 154 31.65 7.57 -8.01
N SER A 155 32.26 7.72 -6.83
CA SER A 155 32.66 6.61 -5.97
C SER A 155 31.46 5.74 -5.58
N PRO A 156 31.64 4.44 -5.30
CA PRO A 156 30.57 3.59 -4.76
C PRO A 156 29.88 4.22 -3.53
N LEU A 157 28.63 3.87 -3.28
CA LEU A 157 27.92 4.33 -2.08
C LEU A 157 28.64 3.82 -0.83
N ARG A 158 29.17 4.72 0.00
CA ARG A 158 29.83 4.40 1.28
C ARG A 158 28.86 4.46 2.46
N GLY A 159 27.82 5.27 2.34
CA GLY A 159 26.85 5.41 3.41
C GLY A 159 25.76 6.44 3.12
N VAL A 160 24.74 6.42 3.97
CA VAL A 160 23.59 7.33 3.91
C VAL A 160 23.48 8.08 5.23
N VAL A 161 23.25 9.39 5.15
CA VAL A 161 22.99 10.24 6.31
C VAL A 161 21.53 10.68 6.26
N VAL A 162 20.80 10.45 7.35
CA VAL A 162 19.37 10.77 7.50
C VAL A 162 19.10 11.55 8.79
N PRO A 163 17.99 12.28 8.90
CA PRO A 163 17.54 12.81 10.18
C PRO A 163 17.33 11.70 11.20
N VAL A 164 17.57 11.96 12.49
CA VAL A 164 17.41 10.97 13.58
C VAL A 164 16.04 10.29 13.56
N GLY A 165 14.97 11.04 13.22
CA GLY A 165 13.61 10.49 13.15
C GLY A 165 13.34 9.53 12.00
N ASN A 166 14.28 9.37 11.05
CA ASN A 166 14.17 8.45 9.91
C ASN A 166 15.09 7.22 10.00
N VAL A 167 15.84 7.07 11.11
CA VAL A 167 16.84 6.00 11.25
C VAL A 167 16.22 4.61 11.09
N ASP A 168 15.10 4.34 11.76
CA ASP A 168 14.45 3.01 11.71
C ASP A 168 13.96 2.69 10.31
N GLU A 169 13.45 3.69 9.60
CA GLU A 169 13.01 3.58 8.22
C GLU A 169 14.16 3.32 7.25
N ALA A 170 15.28 4.02 7.44
CA ALA A 170 16.50 3.85 6.64
C ALA A 170 17.17 2.48 6.84
N ARG A 171 17.06 1.89 8.03
CA ARG A 171 17.58 0.53 8.35
C ARG A 171 16.97 -0.56 7.48
N ILE A 172 15.73 -0.39 7.01
CA ILE A 172 15.03 -1.37 6.17
C ILE A 172 15.81 -1.68 4.90
N ALA A 173 16.41 -0.66 4.30
CA ALA A 173 17.16 -0.79 3.06
C ALA A 173 18.61 -1.32 3.26
N LYS A 174 19.07 -1.50 4.50
CA LYS A 174 20.41 -2.02 4.85
C LYS A 174 21.55 -1.34 4.08
N PRO A 175 21.68 0.00 4.14
CA PRO A 175 22.77 0.70 3.45
C PRO A 175 24.15 0.26 4.00
N PRO A 176 25.25 0.41 3.23
CA PRO A 176 26.60 0.02 3.66
C PRO A 176 27.03 0.65 4.99
N SER A 177 26.66 1.91 5.21
CA SER A 177 26.77 2.61 6.48
C SER A 177 25.56 3.53 6.63
N LEU A 178 25.01 3.57 7.84
CA LEU A 178 23.93 4.49 8.18
C LEU A 178 24.42 5.46 9.26
N ARG A 179 24.14 6.74 9.08
CA ARG A 179 24.47 7.81 10.03
C ARG A 179 23.28 8.73 10.22
N SER A 180 23.21 9.39 11.36
CA SER A 180 22.12 10.33 11.62
C SER A 180 22.63 11.56 12.37
N VAL A 181 22.00 12.69 12.08
CA VAL A 181 22.30 13.97 12.71
C VAL A 181 21.01 14.77 12.97
N ARG A 182 21.09 15.75 13.86
CA ARG A 182 19.96 16.62 14.22
C ARG A 182 20.00 17.98 13.57
N THR A 183 21.19 18.46 13.20
CA THR A 183 21.38 19.82 12.66
C THR A 183 22.38 19.83 11.51
N LEU A 184 22.31 20.86 10.67
CA LEU A 184 23.26 21.08 9.59
C LEU A 184 24.67 21.34 10.17
N ARG A 185 24.77 22.04 11.30
CA ARG A 185 26.06 22.26 11.98
C ARG A 185 26.70 20.94 12.37
N GLU A 186 25.97 20.09 13.10
CA GLU A 186 26.43 18.76 13.51
C GLU A 186 26.85 17.91 12.31
N LEU A 187 26.08 17.94 11.21
CA LEU A 187 26.41 17.27 9.96
C LEU A 187 27.79 17.70 9.45
N VAL A 188 28.03 19.01 9.35
CA VAL A 188 29.28 19.55 8.81
C VAL A 188 30.45 19.24 9.76
N GLU A 189 30.28 19.41 11.06
CA GLU A 189 31.30 19.09 12.08
C GLU A 189 31.72 17.62 12.03
N CYS A 190 30.76 16.69 11.88
CA CYS A 190 31.03 15.26 11.69
C CYS A 190 31.72 14.97 10.33
N LEU A 191 31.31 15.64 9.26
CA LEU A 191 31.89 15.45 7.93
C LEU A 191 33.38 15.85 7.88
N VAL A 192 33.73 17.01 8.48
CA VAL A 192 35.10 17.48 8.53
C VAL A 192 35.95 16.87 9.64
N GLY A 193 35.37 15.99 10.46
CA GLY A 193 36.07 15.27 11.53
C GLY A 193 36.31 16.09 12.80
N CYS A 194 35.65 17.24 12.96
CA CYS A 194 35.73 18.04 14.17
C CYS A 194 35.00 17.38 15.34
N GLU A 195 33.90 16.66 15.04
CA GLU A 195 33.11 15.89 16.03
C GLU A 195 32.93 14.46 15.56
N PRO A 196 32.83 13.47 16.47
CA PRO A 196 32.51 12.11 16.12
C PRO A 196 31.05 12.00 15.67
N TRP A 197 30.74 11.05 14.78
CA TRP A 197 29.37 10.78 14.42
C TRP A 197 28.57 10.30 15.64
N PRO A 198 27.37 10.84 15.89
CA PRO A 198 26.52 10.37 16.97
C PRO A 198 26.17 8.89 16.82
N ASP A 199 26.04 8.20 17.95
CA ASP A 199 25.51 6.85 17.96
C ASP A 199 24.09 6.82 17.42
N LEU A 200 23.81 5.81 16.61
CA LEU A 200 22.44 5.62 16.11
C LEU A 200 21.53 5.26 17.29
N PRO A 201 20.31 5.83 17.34
CA PRO A 201 19.33 5.41 18.32
C PRO A 201 19.13 3.89 18.25
N PRO A 202 18.91 3.21 19.39
CA PRO A 202 18.57 1.79 19.34
C PRO A 202 17.35 1.57 18.45
N PRO A 203 17.22 0.41 17.80
CA PRO A 203 16.01 0.08 17.05
C PRO A 203 14.79 0.28 17.94
N ALA A 204 13.76 0.92 17.39
CA ALA A 204 12.54 1.12 18.15
C ALA A 204 11.99 -0.25 18.56
N THR A 205 11.62 -0.39 19.83
CA THR A 205 11.04 -1.64 20.34
C THR A 205 9.78 -1.96 19.54
N PRO A 206 9.59 -3.20 19.06
CA PRO A 206 8.35 -3.58 18.40
C PRO A 206 7.16 -3.20 19.28
N ARG A 207 6.37 -2.25 18.82
CA ARG A 207 5.15 -1.89 19.54
C ARG A 207 4.22 -3.09 19.42
N ALA A 208 3.84 -3.69 20.56
CA ALA A 208 2.84 -4.74 20.57
C ALA A 208 1.63 -4.23 19.76
N LEU A 209 1.37 -4.88 18.64
CA LEU A 209 0.18 -4.57 17.85
C LEU A 209 -1.04 -4.83 18.73
N ALA A 210 -2.02 -3.95 18.67
CA ALA A 210 -3.28 -4.19 19.36
C ALA A 210 -3.80 -5.57 18.93
N PRO A 211 -4.24 -6.41 19.87
CA PRO A 211 -4.74 -7.74 19.54
C PRO A 211 -5.89 -7.61 18.51
N LEU A 212 -5.81 -8.41 17.47
CA LEU A 212 -6.89 -8.48 16.49
C LEU A 212 -8.14 -9.06 17.17
N PRO A 213 -9.36 -8.58 16.83
CA PRO A 213 -10.59 -9.06 17.42
C PRO A 213 -10.82 -10.54 17.08
N ASP A 214 -11.22 -11.33 18.06
CA ASP A 214 -11.46 -12.77 17.88
C ASP A 214 -12.76 -13.05 17.14
N LEU A 215 -12.76 -14.05 16.26
CA LEU A 215 -13.95 -14.53 15.57
C LEU A 215 -14.95 -15.19 16.54
N ALA A 216 -14.51 -15.68 17.69
CA ALA A 216 -15.35 -16.22 18.74
C ALA A 216 -16.41 -15.22 19.26
N ASP A 217 -16.12 -13.91 19.20
CA ASP A 217 -17.10 -12.87 19.58
C ASP A 217 -18.31 -12.79 18.64
N VAL A 218 -18.19 -13.36 17.42
CA VAL A 218 -19.29 -13.42 16.45
C VAL A 218 -20.16 -14.62 16.80
N ARG A 219 -21.32 -14.35 17.40
CA ARG A 219 -22.28 -15.37 17.79
C ARG A 219 -23.26 -15.62 16.66
N GLY A 220 -23.55 -16.88 16.36
CA GLY A 220 -24.32 -17.27 15.18
C GLY A 220 -23.62 -16.88 13.88
N GLN A 221 -24.37 -16.48 12.85
CA GLN A 221 -23.83 -15.98 11.56
C GLN A 221 -22.99 -17.02 10.80
N ASP A 222 -23.35 -18.29 10.86
CA ASP A 222 -22.54 -19.40 10.32
C ASP A 222 -22.19 -19.21 8.83
N ALA A 223 -23.14 -18.77 8.01
CA ALA A 223 -22.90 -18.50 6.60
C ALA A 223 -21.90 -17.36 6.38
N ALA A 224 -21.93 -16.31 7.21
CA ALA A 224 -21.00 -15.19 7.09
C ALA A 224 -19.60 -15.58 7.60
N ARG A 225 -19.53 -16.35 8.68
CA ARG A 225 -18.28 -16.91 9.20
C ARG A 225 -17.62 -17.82 8.16
N LEU A 226 -18.40 -18.73 7.54
CA LEU A 226 -17.92 -19.56 6.43
C LEU A 226 -17.44 -18.71 5.24
N GLY A 227 -18.19 -17.66 4.87
CA GLY A 227 -17.79 -16.74 3.81
C GLY A 227 -16.45 -16.08 4.07
N LEU A 228 -16.15 -15.66 5.31
CA LEU A 228 -14.85 -15.11 5.71
C LEU A 228 -13.74 -16.18 5.68
N GLU A 229 -14.02 -17.39 6.18
CA GLU A 229 -13.10 -18.51 6.15
C GLU A 229 -12.69 -18.86 4.71
N LEU A 230 -13.66 -18.98 3.80
CA LEU A 230 -13.40 -19.23 2.37
C LEU A 230 -12.65 -18.07 1.69
N SER A 231 -12.99 -16.83 2.05
CA SER A 231 -12.26 -15.65 1.59
C SER A 231 -10.78 -15.74 1.98
N ALA A 232 -10.51 -16.03 3.24
CA ALA A 232 -9.14 -16.17 3.74
C ALA A 232 -8.41 -17.35 3.10
N ALA A 233 -9.08 -18.50 2.94
CA ALA A 233 -8.49 -19.72 2.39
C ALA A 233 -8.18 -19.60 0.89
N GLY A 234 -9.15 -19.11 0.11
CA GLY A 234 -9.06 -19.07 -1.35
C GLY A 234 -8.62 -17.73 -1.95
N GLY A 235 -8.54 -16.67 -1.16
CA GLY A 235 -8.27 -15.30 -1.66
C GLY A 235 -9.49 -14.63 -2.30
N HIS A 236 -10.71 -15.08 -1.96
CA HIS A 236 -11.95 -14.62 -2.57
C HIS A 236 -12.41 -13.26 -2.03
N HIS A 237 -12.89 -12.39 -2.89
CA HIS A 237 -13.56 -11.15 -2.50
C HIS A 237 -14.96 -11.43 -1.96
N VAL A 238 -15.34 -10.73 -0.88
CA VAL A 238 -16.60 -10.96 -0.16
C VAL A 238 -17.50 -9.75 -0.16
N LEU A 239 -18.79 -9.98 -0.43
CA LEU A 239 -19.86 -9.01 -0.22
C LEU A 239 -20.78 -9.49 0.90
N LEU A 240 -20.89 -8.69 1.95
CA LEU A 240 -21.80 -8.88 3.07
C LEU A 240 -23.07 -8.05 2.83
N VAL A 241 -24.21 -8.72 2.68
CA VAL A 241 -25.51 -8.07 2.43
C VAL A 241 -26.39 -8.28 3.65
N GLY A 242 -26.84 -7.22 4.30
CA GLY A 242 -27.69 -7.37 5.49
C GLY A 242 -28.22 -6.04 6.01
N PRO A 243 -29.25 -6.06 6.86
CA PRO A 243 -29.82 -4.85 7.44
C PRO A 243 -28.83 -4.12 8.35
N PRO A 244 -29.08 -2.84 8.67
CA PRO A 244 -28.29 -2.12 9.67
C PRO A 244 -28.27 -2.88 11.00
N GLY A 245 -27.11 -2.86 11.68
CA GLY A 245 -26.93 -3.54 12.97
C GLY A 245 -26.78 -5.08 12.87
N SER A 246 -26.65 -5.67 11.69
CA SER A 246 -26.45 -7.13 11.54
C SER A 246 -25.01 -7.60 11.79
N GLY A 247 -24.07 -6.72 12.11
CA GLY A 247 -22.68 -7.11 12.45
C GLY A 247 -21.71 -7.18 11.26
N LYS A 248 -22.04 -6.65 10.08
CA LYS A 248 -21.20 -6.70 8.86
C LYS A 248 -19.78 -6.15 9.09
N THR A 249 -19.68 -4.97 9.69
CA THR A 249 -18.39 -4.32 10.01
C THR A 249 -17.61 -5.12 11.06
N MET A 250 -18.32 -5.71 12.04
CA MET A 250 -17.73 -6.58 13.04
C MET A 250 -17.11 -7.82 12.42
N LEU A 251 -17.79 -8.46 11.46
CA LEU A 251 -17.30 -9.60 10.69
C LEU A 251 -16.05 -9.22 9.88
N ALA A 252 -16.10 -8.13 9.09
CA ALA A 252 -15.01 -7.70 8.23
C ALA A 252 -13.69 -7.46 9.02
N ARG A 253 -13.77 -6.86 10.20
CA ARG A 253 -12.61 -6.58 11.07
C ARG A 253 -11.90 -7.83 11.58
N ARG A 254 -12.50 -9.01 11.48
CA ARG A 254 -11.93 -10.28 11.93
C ARG A 254 -11.17 -11.02 10.83
N LEU A 255 -11.37 -10.63 9.57
CA LEU A 255 -10.70 -11.26 8.43
C LEU A 255 -9.16 -11.20 8.51
N PRO A 256 -8.52 -10.08 8.90
CA PRO A 256 -7.06 -10.05 9.02
C PRO A 256 -6.49 -11.10 9.96
N GLY A 257 -7.22 -11.46 11.03
CA GLY A 257 -6.82 -12.50 11.97
C GLY A 257 -6.81 -13.92 11.37
N LEU A 258 -7.55 -14.15 10.30
CA LEU A 258 -7.60 -15.41 9.56
C LEU A 258 -6.49 -15.53 8.50
N LEU A 259 -5.89 -14.41 8.08
CA LEU A 259 -4.84 -14.40 7.07
C LEU A 259 -3.47 -14.82 7.66
N PRO A 260 -2.58 -15.41 6.84
CA PRO A 260 -1.19 -15.62 7.25
C PRO A 260 -0.47 -14.29 7.46
N PRO A 261 0.65 -14.26 8.18
CA PRO A 261 1.59 -13.16 8.12
C PRO A 261 2.02 -12.92 6.67
N LEU A 262 2.41 -11.68 6.36
CA LEU A 262 2.92 -11.36 5.03
C LEU A 262 4.25 -12.09 4.80
N ASP A 263 4.46 -12.59 3.59
CA ASP A 263 5.77 -13.03 3.13
C ASP A 263 6.74 -11.84 2.98
N ASP A 264 8.03 -12.12 2.89
CA ASP A 264 9.07 -11.09 2.89
C ASP A 264 8.90 -10.07 1.76
N ALA A 265 8.53 -10.51 0.55
CA ALA A 265 8.34 -9.63 -0.60
C ALA A 265 7.12 -8.72 -0.41
N THR A 266 5.98 -9.30 -0.02
CA THR A 266 4.74 -8.55 0.25
C THR A 266 4.91 -7.60 1.45
N SER A 267 5.65 -8.03 2.49
CA SER A 267 5.99 -7.23 3.66
C SER A 267 6.83 -6.01 3.29
N LEU A 268 7.84 -6.20 2.45
CA LEU A 268 8.68 -5.10 1.93
C LEU A 268 7.85 -4.13 1.11
N ASP A 269 7.06 -4.61 0.12
CA ASP A 269 6.20 -3.77 -0.71
C ASP A 269 5.22 -2.94 0.14
N ALA A 270 4.54 -3.58 1.10
CA ALA A 270 3.62 -2.89 2.02
C ALA A 270 4.32 -1.83 2.87
N THR A 271 5.55 -2.10 3.28
CA THR A 271 6.37 -1.17 4.07
C THR A 271 6.79 0.04 3.23
N LEU A 272 7.27 -0.18 2.01
CA LEU A 272 7.64 0.91 1.09
C LEU A 272 6.44 1.81 0.75
N VAL A 273 5.26 1.21 0.55
CA VAL A 273 4.01 1.97 0.35
C VAL A 273 3.68 2.84 1.56
N ARG A 274 3.75 2.31 2.78
CA ARG A 274 3.48 3.08 4.01
C ARG A 274 4.49 4.18 4.24
N SER A 275 5.77 3.91 4.05
CA SER A 275 6.84 4.88 4.10
C SER A 275 6.57 6.06 3.16
N ALA A 276 6.28 5.77 1.89
CA ALA A 276 5.98 6.78 0.88
C ALA A 276 4.70 7.58 1.16
N ALA A 277 3.71 6.96 1.81
CA ALA A 277 2.50 7.65 2.27
C ALA A 277 2.75 8.54 3.51
N GLY A 278 3.91 8.42 4.15
CA GLY A 278 4.26 9.14 5.38
C GLY A 278 3.60 8.56 6.64
N GLU A 279 3.15 7.30 6.59
CA GLU A 279 2.65 6.61 7.77
C GLU A 279 3.83 6.15 8.66
N LYS A 280 3.66 6.27 9.98
CA LYS A 280 4.66 5.77 10.92
C LYS A 280 4.76 4.25 10.79
N LEU A 281 5.98 3.76 10.61
CA LEU A 281 6.28 2.34 10.64
C LEU A 281 6.37 1.84 12.09
N SER A 282 6.02 0.58 12.32
CA SER A 282 6.14 -0.08 13.63
C SER A 282 7.60 -0.45 13.90
N GLY A 283 7.99 -0.54 15.16
CA GLY A 283 9.34 -0.59 15.70
C GLY A 283 10.42 -1.42 15.00
N ASP A 284 10.11 -2.59 14.41
CA ASP A 284 11.05 -3.40 13.62
C ASP A 284 11.08 -3.02 12.13
N GLY A 285 10.27 -2.04 11.74
CA GLY A 285 10.26 -1.42 10.42
C GLY A 285 9.39 -2.14 9.37
N LEU A 286 9.29 -3.46 9.38
CA LEU A 286 8.53 -4.19 8.37
C LEU A 286 7.06 -4.40 8.76
N VAL A 287 6.18 -4.30 7.77
CA VAL A 287 4.76 -4.62 7.90
C VAL A 287 4.58 -6.13 7.75
N THR A 288 4.49 -6.86 8.86
CA THR A 288 4.33 -8.32 8.85
C THR A 288 2.89 -8.79 9.00
N VAL A 289 2.02 -7.95 9.57
CA VAL A 289 0.60 -8.26 9.76
C VAL A 289 -0.21 -7.69 8.61
N PRO A 290 -1.12 -8.48 8.00
CA PRO A 290 -1.99 -8.00 6.93
C PRO A 290 -2.75 -6.71 7.31
N PRO A 291 -2.59 -5.62 6.56
CA PRO A 291 -3.26 -4.36 6.85
C PRO A 291 -4.78 -4.47 6.69
N PHE A 292 -5.52 -3.69 7.50
CA PHE A 292 -6.95 -3.49 7.35
C PHE A 292 -7.22 -2.02 7.07
N ARG A 293 -7.71 -1.73 5.86
CA ARG A 293 -8.03 -0.35 5.43
C ARG A 293 -9.53 -0.21 5.26
N MET A 294 -10.07 0.85 5.83
CA MET A 294 -11.51 1.13 5.81
C MET A 294 -11.72 2.62 5.47
N PRO A 295 -11.62 2.99 4.19
CA PRO A 295 -11.88 4.37 3.78
C PRO A 295 -13.35 4.73 3.98
N HIS A 296 -13.61 5.98 4.35
CA HIS A 296 -14.97 6.49 4.43
C HIS A 296 -15.59 6.57 3.03
N HIS A 297 -16.89 6.36 2.90
CA HIS A 297 -17.58 6.38 1.60
C HIS A 297 -17.49 7.73 0.86
N SER A 298 -17.27 8.84 1.59
CA SER A 298 -17.05 10.17 1.02
C SER A 298 -15.60 10.42 0.56
N ALA A 299 -14.69 9.45 0.71
CA ALA A 299 -13.30 9.60 0.25
C ALA A 299 -13.25 9.81 -1.26
N SER A 300 -12.39 10.72 -1.71
CA SER A 300 -12.20 10.98 -3.13
C SER A 300 -11.57 9.78 -3.86
N THR A 301 -11.81 9.66 -5.16
CA THR A 301 -11.16 8.61 -5.98
C THR A 301 -9.63 8.68 -5.87
N ILE A 302 -9.05 9.89 -5.78
CA ILE A 302 -7.60 10.08 -5.61
C ILE A 302 -7.13 9.54 -4.24
N SER A 303 -7.89 9.77 -3.19
CA SER A 303 -7.55 9.23 -1.86
C SER A 303 -7.58 7.70 -1.84
N ILE A 304 -8.50 7.09 -2.59
CA ILE A 304 -8.66 5.62 -2.63
C ILE A 304 -7.62 4.98 -3.54
N ILE A 305 -7.48 5.46 -4.77
CA ILE A 305 -6.57 4.87 -5.78
C ILE A 305 -5.13 5.35 -5.62
N GLY A 306 -4.96 6.58 -5.16
CA GLY A 306 -3.68 7.27 -5.16
C GLY A 306 -3.57 8.28 -6.30
N GLY A 307 -2.56 9.10 -6.25
CA GLY A 307 -2.32 10.17 -7.21
C GLY A 307 -2.01 11.48 -6.50
N GLY A 308 -2.27 12.59 -7.15
CA GLY A 308 -2.01 13.95 -6.66
C GLY A 308 -1.45 14.84 -7.76
N SER A 309 -1.71 16.15 -7.73
CA SER A 309 -1.24 17.09 -8.77
C SER A 309 0.25 17.42 -8.64
N SER A 310 0.71 17.66 -7.43
CA SER A 310 2.10 18.02 -7.12
C SER A 310 2.97 16.83 -6.77
N SER A 311 2.49 15.90 -5.93
CA SER A 311 3.20 14.66 -5.58
C SER A 311 2.30 13.45 -5.77
N LEU A 312 2.85 12.38 -6.33
CA LEU A 312 2.16 11.10 -6.49
C LEU A 312 2.26 10.32 -5.17
N ARG A 313 1.14 10.21 -4.45
CA ARG A 313 1.06 9.46 -3.19
C ARG A 313 0.26 8.17 -3.35
N PRO A 314 0.65 7.08 -2.66
CA PRO A 314 -0.16 5.88 -2.57
C PRO A 314 -1.53 6.19 -1.95
N GLY A 315 -2.59 5.54 -2.47
CA GLY A 315 -3.93 5.60 -1.89
C GLY A 315 -4.24 4.40 -1.00
N GLU A 316 -5.47 4.37 -0.47
CA GLU A 316 -5.96 3.31 0.43
C GLU A 316 -5.84 1.91 -0.17
N VAL A 317 -6.00 1.78 -1.49
CA VAL A 317 -5.86 0.51 -2.22
C VAL A 317 -4.43 -0.04 -2.12
N SER A 318 -3.42 0.81 -2.30
CA SER A 318 -2.02 0.42 -2.13
C SER A 318 -1.66 0.20 -0.66
N LEU A 319 -2.22 1.01 0.26
CA LEU A 319 -2.05 0.84 1.70
C LEU A 319 -2.69 -0.45 2.23
N ALA A 320 -3.64 -1.03 1.48
CA ALA A 320 -4.25 -2.33 1.77
C ALA A 320 -3.45 -3.51 1.20
N HIS A 321 -2.32 -3.26 0.52
CA HIS A 321 -1.52 -4.32 -0.11
C HIS A 321 -1.13 -5.44 0.88
N GLY A 322 -1.34 -6.69 0.46
CA GLY A 322 -1.15 -7.88 1.31
C GLY A 322 -2.25 -8.12 2.34
N GLY A 323 -3.25 -7.23 2.46
CA GLY A 323 -4.29 -7.31 3.48
C GLY A 323 -5.70 -7.16 2.97
N VAL A 324 -6.50 -6.35 3.65
CA VAL A 324 -7.94 -6.21 3.45
C VAL A 324 -8.31 -4.75 3.18
N LEU A 325 -9.00 -4.50 2.07
CA LEU A 325 -9.73 -3.26 1.83
C LEU A 325 -11.20 -3.50 2.14
N PHE A 326 -11.73 -2.80 3.13
CA PHE A 326 -13.13 -2.89 3.53
C PHE A 326 -13.90 -1.64 3.11
N LEU A 327 -14.93 -1.82 2.29
CA LEU A 327 -15.85 -0.77 1.86
C LEU A 327 -17.18 -0.95 2.61
N ASP A 328 -17.35 -0.18 3.68
CA ASP A 328 -18.65 -0.16 4.37
C ASP A 328 -19.64 0.74 3.63
N GLU A 329 -20.92 0.46 3.73
CA GLU A 329 -21.97 1.20 3.03
C GLU A 329 -21.70 1.35 1.53
N LEU A 330 -21.37 0.24 0.87
CA LEU A 330 -20.95 0.22 -0.55
C LEU A 330 -21.84 1.06 -1.48
N GLY A 331 -23.15 1.10 -1.20
CA GLY A 331 -24.12 1.88 -1.98
C GLY A 331 -23.96 3.40 -1.87
N GLU A 332 -23.17 3.91 -0.93
CA GLU A 332 -22.95 5.35 -0.75
C GLU A 332 -21.67 5.85 -1.44
N PHE A 333 -20.80 4.95 -1.91
CA PHE A 333 -19.63 5.34 -2.70
C PHE A 333 -20.03 5.90 -4.06
N ALA A 334 -19.27 6.86 -4.56
CA ALA A 334 -19.44 7.37 -5.92
C ALA A 334 -19.19 6.25 -6.94
N PRO A 335 -20.05 6.07 -7.96
CA PRO A 335 -19.87 5.04 -8.98
C PRO A 335 -18.50 5.10 -9.68
N SER A 336 -17.96 6.29 -9.93
CA SER A 336 -16.63 6.49 -10.52
C SER A 336 -15.52 5.92 -9.65
N THR A 337 -15.64 6.00 -8.32
CA THR A 337 -14.68 5.41 -7.38
C THR A 337 -14.73 3.89 -7.41
N LEU A 338 -15.92 3.30 -7.45
CA LEU A 338 -16.09 1.85 -7.57
C LEU A 338 -15.57 1.31 -8.92
N ASP A 339 -15.80 2.04 -10.00
CA ASP A 339 -15.27 1.67 -11.32
C ASP A 339 -13.74 1.77 -11.38
N ALA A 340 -13.14 2.74 -10.69
CA ALA A 340 -11.68 2.88 -10.59
C ALA A 340 -11.00 1.69 -9.87
N LEU A 341 -11.72 1.00 -8.98
CA LEU A 341 -11.21 -0.21 -8.30
C LEU A 341 -11.10 -1.44 -9.23
N ARG A 342 -11.72 -1.40 -10.41
CA ARG A 342 -11.74 -2.57 -11.31
C ARG A 342 -10.34 -2.97 -11.78
N GLN A 343 -9.50 -2.00 -12.12
CA GLN A 343 -8.14 -2.26 -12.58
C GLN A 343 -7.29 -2.94 -11.48
N PRO A 344 -7.16 -2.38 -10.27
CA PRO A 344 -6.35 -3.02 -9.22
C PRO A 344 -6.88 -4.40 -8.81
N LEU A 345 -8.20 -4.63 -8.84
CA LEU A 345 -8.79 -5.95 -8.57
C LEU A 345 -8.47 -7.01 -9.65
N GLU A 346 -8.16 -6.58 -10.87
CA GLU A 346 -7.77 -7.49 -11.96
C GLU A 346 -6.27 -7.74 -12.00
N SER A 347 -5.48 -6.66 -11.94
CA SER A 347 -4.03 -6.73 -12.14
C SER A 347 -3.22 -6.88 -10.86
N GLY A 348 -3.81 -6.61 -9.68
CA GLY A 348 -3.09 -6.51 -8.41
C GLY A 348 -2.12 -5.32 -8.37
N ARG A 349 -2.26 -4.37 -9.29
CA ARG A 349 -1.43 -3.16 -9.41
C ARG A 349 -2.26 -1.96 -9.84
N ILE A 350 -1.84 -0.79 -9.41
CA ILE A 350 -2.36 0.49 -9.90
C ILE A 350 -1.35 1.06 -10.87
N ARG A 351 -1.80 1.43 -12.07
CA ARG A 351 -1.00 2.17 -13.03
C ARG A 351 -1.48 3.60 -13.10
N ILE A 352 -0.56 4.52 -12.89
CA ILE A 352 -0.79 5.96 -13.01
C ILE A 352 0.06 6.46 -14.17
N ASP A 353 -0.56 6.65 -15.32
CA ASP A 353 0.10 7.19 -16.51
C ASP A 353 -0.17 8.70 -16.59
N ARG A 354 0.89 9.49 -16.63
CA ARG A 354 0.87 10.93 -16.86
C ARG A 354 1.81 11.27 -18.01
N ALA A 355 1.66 12.48 -18.58
CA ALA A 355 2.42 12.91 -19.76
C ALA A 355 3.94 12.59 -19.70
N ASN A 356 4.53 12.55 -18.51
CA ASN A 356 5.97 12.35 -18.33
C ASN A 356 6.32 11.39 -17.19
N THR A 357 5.38 10.59 -16.70
CA THR A 357 5.62 9.69 -15.56
C THR A 357 4.69 8.50 -15.65
N ARG A 358 5.28 7.31 -15.69
CA ARG A 358 4.55 6.05 -15.53
C ARG A 358 4.94 5.47 -14.18
N LEU A 359 3.93 5.20 -13.34
CA LEU A 359 4.12 4.65 -12.02
C LEU A 359 3.24 3.42 -11.83
N GLU A 360 3.81 2.37 -11.29
CA GLU A 360 3.07 1.20 -10.82
C GLU A 360 3.16 1.12 -9.30
N LEU A 361 2.01 0.95 -8.64
CA LEU A 361 1.91 0.73 -7.20
C LEU A 361 1.35 -0.66 -6.93
N PRO A 362 1.89 -1.39 -5.94
CA PRO A 362 1.33 -2.67 -5.56
C PRO A 362 -0.07 -2.49 -4.96
N ALA A 363 -0.99 -3.40 -5.31
CA ALA A 363 -2.40 -3.31 -4.94
C ALA A 363 -3.08 -4.68 -4.86
N ARG A 364 -2.38 -5.71 -4.36
CA ARG A 364 -2.98 -7.02 -4.09
C ARG A 364 -3.62 -6.99 -2.71
N PHE A 365 -4.93 -7.08 -2.64
CA PHE A 365 -5.70 -7.05 -1.41
C PHE A 365 -6.95 -7.93 -1.53
N THR A 366 -7.48 -8.36 -0.41
CA THR A 366 -8.82 -8.96 -0.36
C THR A 366 -9.85 -7.84 -0.21
N LEU A 367 -10.76 -7.73 -1.19
CA LEU A 367 -11.87 -6.79 -1.10
C LEU A 367 -12.99 -7.40 -0.27
N VAL A 368 -13.35 -6.73 0.81
CA VAL A 368 -14.58 -6.98 1.56
C VAL A 368 -15.48 -5.76 1.41
N ALA A 369 -16.72 -5.96 1.10
CA ALA A 369 -17.69 -4.86 1.06
C ALA A 369 -18.93 -5.21 1.87
N ALA A 370 -19.56 -4.18 2.43
CA ALA A 370 -20.82 -4.33 3.14
C ALA A 370 -21.88 -3.40 2.53
N THR A 371 -23.08 -3.92 2.38
CA THR A 371 -24.21 -3.12 1.87
C THR A 371 -25.52 -3.54 2.52
N ASN A 372 -26.48 -2.63 2.53
CA ASN A 372 -27.83 -2.96 2.88
C ASN A 372 -28.52 -3.67 1.69
N PRO A 373 -29.52 -4.52 1.93
CA PRO A 373 -30.21 -5.23 0.86
C PRO A 373 -31.07 -4.30 -0.01
N CYS A 374 -31.47 -3.13 0.53
CA CYS A 374 -32.27 -2.11 -0.16
C CYS A 374 -32.07 -0.74 0.51
N PRO A 375 -32.56 0.38 -0.07
CA PRO A 375 -32.39 1.73 0.50
C PRO A 375 -32.96 1.90 1.91
N CYS A 376 -34.12 1.30 2.23
CA CYS A 376 -34.70 1.39 3.58
C CYS A 376 -34.00 0.48 4.61
N GLY A 377 -33.12 -0.44 4.17
CA GLY A 377 -32.43 -1.40 5.03
C GLY A 377 -33.28 -2.59 5.48
N GLY A 378 -34.60 -2.60 5.27
CA GLY A 378 -35.52 -3.66 5.72
C GLY A 378 -35.19 -5.03 5.12
N GLY A 379 -35.03 -5.12 3.83
CA GLY A 379 -34.45 -6.24 3.07
C GLY A 379 -35.30 -7.52 2.95
N ALA A 380 -36.13 -7.84 3.89
CA ALA A 380 -36.96 -9.05 3.85
C ALA A 380 -38.35 -8.75 3.25
N PRO A 381 -38.97 -9.71 2.58
CA PRO A 381 -40.40 -9.60 2.23
C PRO A 381 -41.22 -9.27 3.46
N GLY A 382 -42.04 -8.21 3.40
CA GLY A 382 -42.87 -7.74 4.52
C GLY A 382 -42.21 -6.71 5.45
N SER A 383 -40.89 -6.51 5.42
CA SER A 383 -40.19 -5.47 6.17
C SER A 383 -39.55 -4.41 5.27
N CYS A 384 -39.62 -4.58 3.96
CA CYS A 384 -39.11 -3.61 2.98
C CYS A 384 -40.26 -2.68 2.52
N GLU A 385 -40.07 -1.37 2.73
CA GLU A 385 -41.03 -0.33 2.33
C GLU A 385 -40.71 0.29 0.96
N CYS A 386 -39.64 -0.16 0.30
CA CYS A 386 -39.21 0.38 -0.99
C CYS A 386 -40.15 -0.01 -2.13
N ASP A 387 -40.47 0.95 -2.99
CA ASP A 387 -41.11 0.68 -4.27
C ASP A 387 -40.09 0.11 -5.29
N GLU A 388 -40.58 -0.39 -6.43
CA GLU A 388 -39.72 -0.98 -7.46
C GLU A 388 -38.79 0.08 -8.10
N THR A 389 -39.21 1.34 -8.11
CA THR A 389 -38.39 2.46 -8.63
C THR A 389 -37.18 2.70 -7.76
N ALA A 390 -37.38 2.74 -6.44
CA ALA A 390 -36.30 2.88 -5.46
C ALA A 390 -35.32 1.69 -5.51
N LEU A 391 -35.86 0.46 -5.59
CA LEU A 391 -35.05 -0.75 -5.74
C LEU A 391 -34.26 -0.76 -7.05
N SER A 392 -34.87 -0.34 -8.16
CA SER A 392 -34.20 -0.24 -9.46
C SER A 392 -33.09 0.80 -9.45
N LYS A 393 -33.35 1.99 -8.87
CA LYS A 393 -32.33 3.05 -8.70
C LYS A 393 -31.18 2.58 -7.82
N TYR A 394 -31.47 1.84 -6.75
CA TYR A 394 -30.44 1.27 -5.87
C TYR A 394 -29.59 0.23 -6.58
N ARG A 395 -30.21 -0.70 -7.33
CA ARG A 395 -29.47 -1.70 -8.14
C ARG A 395 -28.53 -1.06 -9.14
N ARG A 396 -28.92 0.08 -9.76
CA ARG A 396 -28.11 0.80 -10.75
C ARG A 396 -26.85 1.46 -10.18
N ARG A 397 -26.76 1.64 -8.84
CA ARG A 397 -25.51 2.13 -8.19
C ARG A 397 -24.37 1.12 -8.30
N PHE A 398 -24.69 -0.15 -8.46
CA PHE A 398 -23.72 -1.23 -8.55
C PHE A 398 -23.56 -1.65 -10.02
N SER A 399 -22.43 -1.31 -10.64
CA SER A 399 -22.16 -1.78 -11.99
C SER A 399 -22.02 -3.30 -12.00
N GLY A 400 -22.62 -3.97 -13.01
CA GLY A 400 -22.50 -5.42 -13.19
C GLY A 400 -21.04 -5.89 -13.16
N PRO A 401 -20.12 -5.25 -13.90
CA PRO A 401 -18.71 -5.59 -13.91
C PRO A 401 -18.01 -5.48 -12.54
N PHE A 402 -18.37 -4.49 -11.71
CA PHE A 402 -17.82 -4.37 -10.35
C PHE A 402 -18.39 -5.47 -9.44
N MET A 403 -19.70 -5.69 -9.48
CA MET A 403 -20.35 -6.77 -8.72
C MET A 403 -19.79 -8.14 -9.08
N ASP A 404 -19.39 -8.27 -10.31
CA ASP A 404 -18.73 -9.48 -10.79
C ASP A 404 -17.35 -9.73 -10.17
N ARG A 405 -16.77 -8.87 -9.37
CA ARG A 405 -15.53 -9.13 -8.62
C ARG A 405 -15.74 -9.90 -7.32
N PHE A 406 -16.96 -9.92 -6.79
CA PHE A 406 -17.25 -10.66 -5.57
C PHE A 406 -17.57 -12.12 -5.88
N ASP A 407 -16.68 -13.01 -5.49
CA ASP A 407 -16.85 -14.46 -5.63
C ASP A 407 -17.85 -14.98 -4.59
N VAL A 408 -17.76 -14.47 -3.37
CA VAL A 408 -18.59 -14.84 -2.22
C VAL A 408 -19.53 -13.69 -1.88
N ARG A 409 -20.84 -13.96 -1.81
CA ARG A 409 -21.87 -12.98 -1.44
C ARG A 409 -22.78 -13.61 -0.39
N VAL A 410 -22.75 -13.08 0.82
CA VAL A 410 -23.41 -13.68 1.97
C VAL A 410 -24.52 -12.77 2.49
N LEU A 411 -25.66 -13.36 2.81
CA LEU A 411 -26.70 -12.68 3.58
C LEU A 411 -26.34 -12.72 5.06
N VAL A 412 -26.23 -11.55 5.67
CA VAL A 412 -25.95 -11.37 7.09
C VAL A 412 -27.25 -10.97 7.79
N HIS A 413 -27.83 -11.90 8.51
CA HIS A 413 -29.08 -11.67 9.25
C HIS A 413 -28.82 -10.97 10.59
N ARG A 414 -29.84 -10.39 11.19
CA ARG A 414 -29.75 -9.99 12.60
C ARG A 414 -29.58 -11.27 13.43
N PRO A 415 -28.63 -11.27 14.40
CA PRO A 415 -28.47 -12.44 15.27
C PRO A 415 -29.78 -12.72 16.03
N ARG A 416 -30.04 -13.98 16.26
CA ARG A 416 -31.19 -14.38 17.09
C ARG A 416 -30.95 -13.97 18.54
N VAL A 417 -32.03 -13.75 19.29
CA VAL A 417 -31.94 -13.43 20.72
C VAL A 417 -31.16 -14.53 21.47
N ASP A 418 -31.46 -15.80 21.15
CA ASP A 418 -30.78 -16.95 21.74
C ASP A 418 -29.28 -17.00 21.43
N ASP A 419 -28.86 -16.56 20.23
CA ASP A 419 -27.44 -16.46 19.88
C ASP A 419 -26.75 -15.35 20.67
N LEU A 420 -27.44 -14.24 20.96
CA LEU A 420 -26.88 -13.10 21.70
C LEU A 420 -26.81 -13.37 23.21
N LEU A 421 -27.84 -13.99 23.78
CA LEU A 421 -27.93 -14.24 25.21
C LEU A 421 -27.37 -15.60 25.62
N GLY A 422 -27.18 -16.52 24.65
CA GLY A 422 -26.64 -17.84 24.89
C GLY A 422 -25.16 -17.82 25.31
N GLU A 423 -24.74 -18.83 26.07
CA GLU A 423 -23.35 -18.97 26.52
C GLU A 423 -22.38 -19.49 25.44
N LYS A 424 -22.89 -20.02 24.31
CA LYS A 424 -22.06 -20.60 23.25
C LYS A 424 -21.31 -19.50 22.49
N ALA A 425 -20.01 -19.38 22.74
CA ALA A 425 -19.10 -18.63 21.86
C ALA A 425 -18.98 -19.34 20.50
N GLY A 426 -18.73 -18.57 19.46
CA GLY A 426 -18.35 -19.14 18.16
C GLY A 426 -16.97 -19.80 18.21
N GLU A 427 -16.58 -20.50 17.13
CA GLU A 427 -15.19 -20.98 16.99
C GLU A 427 -14.22 -19.80 17.02
N SER A 428 -13.08 -19.98 17.70
CA SER A 428 -12.06 -18.95 17.82
C SER A 428 -11.33 -18.70 16.47
N THR A 429 -10.76 -17.51 16.35
CA THR A 429 -9.89 -17.16 15.22
C THR A 429 -8.77 -18.20 15.03
N ALA A 430 -8.18 -18.72 16.11
CA ALA A 430 -7.09 -19.68 16.04
C ALA A 430 -7.52 -20.98 15.35
N VAL A 431 -8.66 -21.56 15.73
CA VAL A 431 -9.20 -22.80 15.13
C VAL A 431 -9.51 -22.61 13.64
N VAL A 432 -10.21 -21.52 13.30
CA VAL A 432 -10.57 -21.25 11.91
C VAL A 432 -9.32 -20.97 11.07
N ARG A 433 -8.36 -20.22 11.61
CA ARG A 433 -7.09 -19.92 10.93
C ARG A 433 -6.29 -21.19 10.61
N GLU A 434 -6.29 -22.17 11.48
CA GLU A 434 -5.62 -23.45 11.21
C GLU A 434 -6.20 -24.15 9.98
N ARG A 435 -7.55 -24.18 9.84
CA ARG A 435 -8.22 -24.71 8.64
C ARG A 435 -7.88 -23.89 7.39
N VAL A 436 -7.87 -22.56 7.52
CA VAL A 436 -7.47 -21.64 6.44
C VAL A 436 -6.06 -21.94 5.98
N MET A 437 -5.10 -22.10 6.91
CA MET A 437 -3.70 -22.37 6.57
C MET A 437 -3.52 -23.71 5.86
N ARG A 438 -4.25 -24.76 6.29
CA ARG A 438 -4.24 -26.06 5.61
C ARG A 438 -4.79 -25.95 4.18
N ALA A 439 -5.96 -25.34 3.99
CA ALA A 439 -6.55 -25.17 2.67
C ALA A 439 -5.65 -24.34 1.72
N ARG A 440 -4.99 -23.30 2.23
CA ARG A 440 -4.01 -22.52 1.47
C ARG A 440 -2.80 -23.35 1.07
N ALA A 441 -2.27 -24.16 1.98
CA ALA A 441 -1.13 -25.03 1.71
C ALA A 441 -1.45 -26.02 0.58
N VAL A 442 -2.60 -26.67 0.63
CA VAL A 442 -3.08 -27.58 -0.44
C VAL A 442 -3.18 -26.88 -1.79
N ALA A 443 -3.74 -25.68 -1.84
CA ALA A 443 -3.87 -24.91 -3.09
C ALA A 443 -2.50 -24.50 -3.64
N LEU A 444 -1.61 -23.99 -2.78
CA LEU A 444 -0.26 -23.56 -3.17
C LEU A 444 0.62 -24.71 -3.64
N GLU A 445 0.55 -25.86 -2.97
CA GLU A 445 1.27 -27.08 -3.39
C GLU A 445 0.77 -27.59 -4.75
N ARG A 446 -0.55 -27.61 -4.97
CA ARG A 446 -1.15 -28.12 -6.20
C ARG A 446 -0.86 -27.24 -7.42
N GLN A 447 -0.91 -25.91 -7.29
CA GLN A 447 -0.93 -24.98 -8.42
C GLN A 447 -0.09 -23.70 -8.26
N GLY A 448 0.58 -23.51 -7.12
CA GLY A 448 1.43 -22.34 -6.87
C GLY A 448 0.68 -21.03 -6.62
N SER A 449 -0.67 -21.06 -6.59
CA SER A 449 -1.52 -19.87 -6.41
C SER A 449 -2.78 -20.21 -5.62
N LEU A 450 -3.48 -19.18 -5.09
CA LEU A 450 -4.77 -19.38 -4.45
C LEU A 450 -5.88 -19.59 -5.49
N ASN A 451 -6.94 -20.28 -5.10
CA ASN A 451 -8.03 -20.69 -5.99
C ASN A 451 -8.74 -19.51 -6.67
N ALA A 452 -8.82 -18.34 -6.04
CA ALA A 452 -9.42 -17.14 -6.64
C ALA A 452 -8.70 -16.65 -7.90
N PHE A 453 -7.43 -17.01 -8.08
CA PHE A 453 -6.61 -16.57 -9.22
C PHE A 453 -6.55 -17.58 -10.37
N LEU A 454 -7.16 -18.77 -10.25
CA LEU A 454 -7.20 -19.74 -11.34
C LEU A 454 -7.85 -19.18 -12.59
N THR A 455 -7.18 -19.29 -13.72
CA THR A 455 -7.68 -18.96 -15.07
C THR A 455 -8.64 -20.00 -15.62
N GLY A 456 -9.23 -19.78 -16.78
CA GLY A 456 -10.14 -20.75 -17.40
C GLY A 456 -9.50 -22.13 -17.60
N ASP A 457 -8.33 -22.19 -18.21
CA ASP A 457 -7.58 -23.44 -18.49
C ASP A 457 -7.10 -24.12 -17.21
N GLU A 458 -6.64 -23.33 -16.23
CA GLU A 458 -6.23 -23.85 -14.93
C GLU A 458 -7.40 -24.43 -14.12
N LEU A 459 -8.63 -23.89 -14.28
CA LEU A 459 -9.83 -24.45 -13.68
C LEU A 459 -10.11 -25.87 -14.20
N ASP A 460 -9.89 -26.13 -15.48
CA ASP A 460 -10.11 -27.47 -16.03
C ASP A 460 -9.10 -28.48 -15.49
N ARG A 461 -7.88 -28.01 -15.24
CA ARG A 461 -6.81 -28.86 -14.70
C ARG A 461 -6.90 -29.04 -13.17
N PHE A 462 -7.11 -27.97 -12.41
CA PHE A 462 -6.96 -27.98 -10.94
C PHE A 462 -8.30 -27.99 -10.17
N ALA A 463 -9.40 -27.73 -10.87
CA ALA A 463 -10.74 -27.72 -10.30
C ALA A 463 -11.73 -28.59 -11.13
N PRO A 464 -11.40 -29.88 -11.40
CA PRO A 464 -12.29 -30.76 -12.12
C PRO A 464 -13.55 -31.03 -11.31
N VAL A 465 -14.71 -30.95 -11.96
CA VAL A 465 -16.02 -31.17 -11.36
C VAL A 465 -16.53 -32.55 -11.79
N ASN A 466 -17.11 -33.32 -10.86
CA ASN A 466 -17.73 -34.61 -11.18
C ASN A 466 -19.03 -34.43 -12.01
N GLU A 467 -19.58 -35.52 -12.55
CA GLU A 467 -20.76 -35.49 -13.43
C GLU A 467 -22.00 -34.86 -12.75
N ARG A 468 -22.24 -35.15 -11.46
CA ARG A 468 -23.39 -34.60 -10.71
C ARG A 468 -23.24 -33.10 -10.45
N GLY A 469 -22.06 -32.66 -10.04
CA GLY A 469 -21.74 -31.24 -9.89
C GLY A 469 -21.84 -30.48 -11.22
N MET A 470 -21.41 -31.10 -12.32
CA MET A 470 -21.51 -30.51 -13.65
C MET A 470 -22.99 -30.43 -14.12
N ALA A 471 -23.82 -31.41 -13.80
CA ALA A 471 -25.25 -31.37 -14.09
C ALA A 471 -25.93 -30.20 -13.36
N LEU A 472 -25.57 -29.94 -12.10
CA LEU A 472 -26.08 -28.81 -11.33
C LEU A 472 -25.68 -27.48 -11.96
N LEU A 473 -24.41 -27.32 -12.35
CA LEU A 473 -23.92 -26.11 -13.01
C LEU A 473 -24.63 -25.88 -14.37
N ARG A 474 -24.88 -26.94 -15.13
CA ARG A 474 -25.60 -26.86 -16.40
C ARG A 474 -27.04 -26.38 -16.18
N ALA A 475 -27.75 -26.93 -15.19
CA ALA A 475 -29.09 -26.51 -14.86
C ALA A 475 -29.18 -25.01 -14.48
N GLU A 476 -28.19 -24.49 -13.75
CA GLU A 476 -28.12 -23.06 -13.41
C GLU A 476 -27.82 -22.15 -14.62
N LEU A 477 -27.00 -22.63 -15.58
CA LEU A 477 -26.73 -21.93 -16.82
C LEU A 477 -27.96 -21.91 -17.75
N GLU A 478 -28.62 -23.03 -17.95
CA GLU A 478 -29.84 -23.16 -18.78
C GLU A 478 -30.98 -22.33 -18.22
N ALA A 479 -31.10 -22.24 -16.91
CA ALA A 479 -32.08 -21.38 -16.23
C ALA A 479 -31.71 -19.87 -16.29
N GLY A 480 -30.59 -19.50 -16.90
CA GLY A 480 -30.13 -18.11 -16.98
C GLY A 480 -29.75 -17.48 -15.65
N ARG A 481 -29.59 -18.28 -14.59
CA ARG A 481 -29.19 -17.81 -13.26
C ARG A 481 -27.68 -17.67 -13.12
N LEU A 482 -26.91 -18.29 -14.00
CA LEU A 482 -25.45 -18.26 -14.03
C LEU A 482 -24.96 -17.80 -15.41
N THR A 483 -23.90 -16.99 -15.44
CA THR A 483 -23.16 -16.59 -16.65
C THR A 483 -21.86 -17.39 -16.78
N GLY A 484 -21.20 -17.36 -17.93
CA GLY A 484 -19.89 -18.02 -18.08
C GLY A 484 -18.84 -17.54 -17.05
N ARG A 485 -18.81 -16.23 -16.77
CA ARG A 485 -17.95 -15.70 -15.68
C ARG A 485 -18.40 -16.18 -14.30
N GLY A 486 -19.70 -16.28 -14.10
CA GLY A 486 -20.28 -16.85 -12.89
C GLY A 486 -19.88 -18.31 -12.67
N LEU A 487 -19.86 -19.10 -13.74
CA LEU A 487 -19.43 -20.50 -13.71
C LEU A 487 -17.99 -20.65 -13.18
N HIS A 488 -17.05 -19.88 -13.73
CA HIS A 488 -15.65 -19.92 -13.28
C HIS A 488 -15.53 -19.57 -11.79
N ARG A 489 -16.28 -18.60 -11.30
CA ARG A 489 -16.27 -18.22 -9.87
C ARG A 489 -16.83 -19.32 -8.97
N ILE A 490 -17.95 -19.93 -9.36
CA ILE A 490 -18.49 -21.05 -8.60
C ILE A 490 -17.46 -22.17 -8.51
N ARG A 491 -16.78 -22.51 -9.60
CA ARG A 491 -15.73 -23.55 -9.60
C ARG A 491 -14.57 -23.18 -8.66
N ARG A 492 -14.13 -21.90 -8.66
CA ARG A 492 -13.07 -21.42 -7.73
C ARG A 492 -13.48 -21.56 -6.27
N VAL A 493 -14.68 -21.11 -5.93
CA VAL A 493 -15.21 -21.21 -4.55
C VAL A 493 -15.43 -22.66 -4.17
N ALA A 494 -16.02 -23.49 -5.05
CA ALA A 494 -16.21 -24.91 -4.82
C ALA A 494 -14.88 -25.65 -4.61
N ARG A 495 -13.81 -25.27 -5.35
CA ARG A 495 -12.46 -25.82 -5.11
C ARG A 495 -11.97 -25.44 -3.73
N THR A 496 -12.18 -24.21 -3.29
CA THR A 496 -11.77 -23.79 -1.94
C THR A 496 -12.56 -24.53 -0.84
N ILE A 497 -13.83 -24.80 -1.06
CA ILE A 497 -14.63 -25.62 -0.13
C ILE A 497 -14.06 -27.02 -0.04
N ALA A 498 -13.74 -27.65 -1.18
CA ALA A 498 -13.15 -28.96 -1.21
C ALA A 498 -11.75 -29.01 -0.55
N ASP A 499 -10.91 -27.99 -0.75
CA ASP A 499 -9.59 -27.89 -0.10
C ASP A 499 -9.70 -27.69 1.43
N ARG A 500 -10.77 -27.05 1.90
CA ARG A 500 -11.07 -26.87 3.32
C ARG A 500 -11.51 -28.16 4.01
N GLU A 501 -12.30 -28.97 3.34
CA GLU A 501 -12.91 -30.20 3.90
C GLU A 501 -11.94 -31.38 3.85
N SER A 502 -10.78 -31.22 3.24
CA SER A 502 -9.67 -32.16 3.03
C SER A 502 -9.81 -33.17 1.88
N GLU A 503 -8.79 -33.16 0.99
CA GLU A 503 -8.30 -34.26 0.14
C GLU A 503 -9.18 -34.73 -1.04
N SER A 504 -10.31 -34.12 -1.33
CA SER A 504 -11.04 -34.48 -2.55
C SER A 504 -10.34 -33.89 -3.79
N GLU A 505 -9.77 -34.75 -4.63
CA GLU A 505 -9.18 -34.33 -5.92
C GLU A 505 -10.23 -33.70 -6.83
N ARG A 506 -11.50 -34.10 -6.71
CA ARG A 506 -12.61 -33.63 -7.56
C ARG A 506 -13.65 -32.87 -6.76
N ILE A 507 -14.19 -31.83 -7.37
CA ILE A 507 -15.33 -31.07 -6.87
C ILE A 507 -16.59 -31.91 -7.11
N ASP A 508 -17.37 -32.16 -6.08
CA ASP A 508 -18.65 -32.86 -6.17
C ASP A 508 -19.89 -31.92 -6.14
N GLU A 509 -21.08 -32.52 -6.15
CA GLU A 509 -22.34 -31.78 -6.13
C GLU A 509 -22.54 -30.95 -4.86
N PHE A 510 -22.02 -31.41 -3.71
CA PHE A 510 -22.12 -30.70 -2.43
C PHE A 510 -21.30 -29.42 -2.46
N HIS A 511 -20.05 -29.48 -2.94
CA HIS A 511 -19.18 -28.32 -3.06
C HIS A 511 -19.77 -27.27 -4.02
N VAL A 512 -20.38 -27.70 -5.13
CA VAL A 512 -21.04 -26.80 -6.08
C VAL A 512 -22.29 -26.17 -5.46
N ALA A 513 -23.13 -26.96 -4.77
CA ALA A 513 -24.33 -26.44 -4.12
C ALA A 513 -23.99 -25.43 -3.02
N ALA A 514 -22.98 -25.73 -2.19
CA ALA A 514 -22.50 -24.80 -1.16
C ALA A 514 -21.96 -23.49 -1.77
N ALA A 515 -21.19 -23.57 -2.86
CA ALA A 515 -20.70 -22.38 -3.56
C ALA A 515 -21.86 -21.55 -4.17
N LEU A 516 -22.89 -22.19 -4.71
CA LEU A 516 -24.09 -21.51 -5.22
C LEU A 516 -24.88 -20.82 -4.09
N ALA A 517 -24.96 -21.42 -2.90
CA ALA A 517 -25.63 -20.83 -1.74
C ALA A 517 -24.95 -19.52 -1.28
N LEU A 518 -23.64 -19.36 -1.53
CA LEU A 518 -22.86 -18.17 -1.23
C LEU A 518 -22.95 -17.07 -2.32
N ARG A 519 -24.07 -17.00 -3.06
CA ARG A 519 -24.32 -15.99 -4.11
C ARG A 519 -25.57 -15.16 -3.84
N ALA A 520 -25.65 -14.57 -2.68
CA ALA A 520 -26.74 -13.66 -2.32
C ALA A 520 -26.95 -12.54 -3.36
N ARG A 521 -28.21 -12.19 -3.62
CA ARG A 521 -28.60 -11.10 -4.53
C ARG A 521 -28.88 -9.82 -3.74
N ILE A 522 -28.44 -8.68 -4.29
CA ILE A 522 -28.82 -7.36 -3.77
C ILE A 522 -30.19 -6.99 -4.37
N ALA A 523 -31.08 -6.49 -3.55
CA ALA A 523 -32.41 -6.03 -3.93
C ALA A 523 -33.12 -7.04 -4.86
N PRO A 524 -33.46 -8.25 -4.38
CA PRO A 524 -34.16 -9.24 -5.17
C PRO A 524 -35.47 -8.65 -5.74
N ARG A 525 -35.88 -9.06 -6.96
CA ARG A 525 -37.15 -8.64 -7.52
C ARG A 525 -38.28 -9.23 -6.68
N ARG A 526 -39.44 -8.51 -6.59
CA ARG A 526 -40.66 -9.07 -6.01
C ARG A 526 -41.05 -10.30 -6.85
N GLY A 527 -41.04 -11.48 -6.23
CA GLY A 527 -41.31 -12.77 -6.91
C GLY A 527 -40.08 -13.69 -7.03
N ASP A 528 -38.84 -13.20 -6.77
CA ASP A 528 -37.70 -14.09 -6.62
C ASP A 528 -37.88 -14.84 -5.27
N ASP A 529 -38.19 -16.12 -5.33
CA ASP A 529 -38.26 -16.99 -4.14
C ASP A 529 -36.92 -16.98 -3.42
N VAL A 530 -36.91 -16.41 -2.22
CA VAL A 530 -35.79 -16.56 -1.28
C VAL A 530 -35.87 -18.01 -0.78
N ARG A 531 -35.24 -18.95 -1.53
CA ARG A 531 -35.07 -20.31 -1.01
C ARG A 531 -34.34 -20.21 0.32
N ARG A 532 -35.09 -20.46 1.38
CA ARG A 532 -34.55 -20.65 2.72
C ARG A 532 -33.66 -21.87 2.66
N VAL A 533 -32.35 -21.64 2.81
CA VAL A 533 -31.43 -22.69 3.23
C VAL A 533 -31.69 -22.84 4.73
N THR A 534 -32.55 -23.79 5.07
CA THR A 534 -32.71 -24.30 6.45
C THR A 534 -31.54 -25.19 6.81
#